data_0a446b774ea3865eb26060a4ca619ae1
#
_entry.id   0a446b774ea3865eb26060a4ca619ae1
#
_cell.length_a   1.000
_cell.length_b   1.000
_cell.length_c   1.000
_cell.angle_alpha   90.00
_cell.angle_beta   90.00
_cell.angle_gamma   90.00
#
_symmetry.space_group_name_H-M   'P 1'
#
loop_
_entity.id
_entity.type
_entity.pdbx_description
1 polymer ?
#
loop_
_entity_poly.entity_id
_entity_poly.type
_entity_poly.pdbx_seq_one_letter_code
_entity_poly.pdbx_strand_id
1 'polypeptide(L)'
;MKDWNECFACLNAGLPDDVRRLKEAGYYQLAIARVDALLAEDWAAAQNQPAGAAALPVNPTPQGPDALRAALTAEREILRRLPQVYTLSASQLLAQMQQLVRGFTAEEFAALDAAGAMDWRFVEGEKRYICHAADTLLATHADLAARQLDPPLPLPSWERYEAQHEQMVRTGSASAEITLQAGIGMSDEAFAAALAAARAQGRDAVHVRVWLPLPAACPAQSGIELLSFTEPPAFVAPEDAAQRTAYWEADLTENRRFGAVYRYRSTAHYADPLHTAPDPVQPAFDTEEQLPHLEFTPYLRALAAQLTAGLTDPVQKAKRIYDYVTLNVHYHFQPPYFVQENISDACARSRRGDCGVMAATFIVLCRIAGIPAQWQSGLVARPELAGCHDWAMFYIAPMGWMYADCSAGASMARAGNETMRLHYFGNLDTDRMVANRALCAPFDPPMCAFRADPCDNQVGEVEADGVGLYGEQVVTEQKILEHRYL
;
A
#
# COMPACT_ATOMS: atom_id res chain seq x y z
N MET A 1 22.84 -3.09 13.23
CA MET A 1 21.52 -2.42 13.34
C MET A 1 20.53 -3.40 12.76
N LYS A 2 19.45 -3.75 13.48
CA LYS A 2 18.41 -4.63 12.90
C LYS A 2 17.77 -3.89 11.74
N ASP A 3 17.49 -4.59 10.66
CA ASP A 3 16.72 -4.07 9.55
C ASP A 3 15.33 -3.65 10.07
N TRP A 4 14.89 -2.44 9.75
CA TRP A 4 13.59 -1.93 10.17
C TRP A 4 12.44 -2.76 9.63
N ASN A 5 12.60 -3.39 8.46
CA ASN A 5 11.65 -4.33 7.90
C ASN A 5 11.51 -5.60 8.77
N GLU A 6 12.60 -6.06 9.39
CA GLU A 6 12.54 -7.16 10.37
C GLU A 6 11.73 -6.78 11.61
N CYS A 7 11.87 -5.52 12.08
CA CYS A 7 11.07 -5.02 13.21
C CYS A 7 9.58 -4.97 12.86
N PHE A 8 9.25 -4.51 11.66
CA PHE A 8 7.87 -4.46 11.18
C PHE A 8 7.26 -5.86 11.02
N ALA A 9 8.00 -6.82 10.50
CA ALA A 9 7.57 -8.21 10.40
C ALA A 9 7.33 -8.88 11.77
N CYS A 10 7.89 -8.33 12.86
CA CYS A 10 7.69 -8.86 14.21
C CYS A 10 6.41 -8.35 14.91
N LEU A 11 5.61 -7.47 14.29
CA LEU A 11 4.40 -6.91 14.92
C LEU A 11 3.41 -7.98 15.40
N ASN A 12 3.34 -9.12 14.72
CA ASN A 12 2.49 -10.23 15.11
C ASN A 12 3.00 -11.04 16.33
N ALA A 13 4.17 -10.71 16.88
CA ALA A 13 4.61 -11.27 18.18
C ALA A 13 3.65 -10.88 19.33
N GLY A 14 2.76 -9.92 19.06
CA GLY A 14 1.80 -9.39 20.01
C GLY A 14 2.39 -8.33 20.92
N LEU A 15 1.52 -7.50 21.46
CA LEU A 15 1.89 -6.44 22.39
C LEU A 15 1.54 -6.86 23.83
N PRO A 16 2.32 -6.39 24.82
CA PRO A 16 1.90 -6.47 26.22
C PRO A 16 0.51 -5.85 26.40
N ASP A 17 -0.31 -6.47 27.25
CA ASP A 17 -1.72 -6.09 27.45
C ASP A 17 -1.91 -4.63 27.85
N ASP A 18 -1.01 -4.09 28.66
CA ASP A 18 -1.04 -2.68 29.08
C ASP A 18 -0.76 -1.73 27.90
N VAL A 19 0.22 -2.03 27.05
CA VAL A 19 0.50 -1.26 25.83
C VAL A 19 -0.69 -1.32 24.87
N ARG A 20 -1.21 -2.53 24.60
CA ARG A 20 -2.35 -2.74 23.72
C ARG A 20 -3.58 -1.95 24.17
N ARG A 21 -3.93 -2.01 25.47
CA ARG A 21 -5.09 -1.28 26.04
C ARG A 21 -4.93 0.24 25.91
N LEU A 22 -3.72 0.77 26.14
CA LEU A 22 -3.46 2.20 25.97
C LEU A 22 -3.60 2.62 24.50
N LYS A 23 -3.07 1.83 23.55
CA LYS A 23 -3.23 2.05 22.11
C LYS A 23 -4.69 2.03 21.67
N GLU A 24 -5.45 0.99 22.07
CA GLU A 24 -6.88 0.83 21.74
C GLU A 24 -7.73 1.97 22.31
N ALA A 25 -7.39 2.45 23.51
CA ALA A 25 -8.05 3.60 24.14
C ALA A 25 -7.60 4.97 23.59
N GLY A 26 -6.59 5.01 22.71
CA GLY A 26 -6.09 6.24 22.09
C GLY A 26 -5.16 7.07 22.98
N TYR A 27 -4.63 6.53 24.08
CA TYR A 27 -3.66 7.20 24.94
C TYR A 27 -2.23 6.92 24.47
N TYR A 28 -1.89 7.45 23.28
CA TYR A 28 -0.66 7.12 22.57
C TYR A 28 0.59 7.59 23.31
N GLN A 29 0.56 8.76 23.96
CA GLN A 29 1.71 9.25 24.74
C GLN A 29 2.01 8.34 25.93
N LEU A 30 0.99 7.84 26.62
CA LEU A 30 1.15 6.88 27.72
C LEU A 30 1.64 5.52 27.20
N ALA A 31 1.14 5.08 26.04
CA ALA A 31 1.59 3.86 25.39
C ALA A 31 3.08 3.96 24.99
N ILE A 32 3.52 5.08 24.40
CA ILE A 32 4.93 5.34 24.07
C ILE A 32 5.79 5.29 25.33
N ALA A 33 5.39 5.99 26.40
CA ALA A 33 6.15 5.99 27.66
C ALA A 33 6.27 4.57 28.24
N ARG A 34 5.22 3.75 28.12
CA ARG A 34 5.25 2.34 28.55
C ARG A 34 6.19 1.49 27.68
N VAL A 35 6.13 1.67 26.35
CA VAL A 35 7.05 1.00 25.41
C VAL A 35 8.50 1.39 25.69
N ASP A 36 8.78 2.68 25.92
CA ASP A 36 10.14 3.15 26.26
C ASP A 36 10.66 2.51 27.56
N ALA A 37 9.80 2.38 28.57
CA ALA A 37 10.16 1.70 29.81
C ALA A 37 10.49 0.21 29.58
N LEU A 38 9.66 -0.49 28.77
CA LEU A 38 9.92 -1.89 28.42
C LEU A 38 11.21 -2.05 27.61
N LEU A 39 11.49 -1.18 26.66
CA LEU A 39 12.71 -1.21 25.85
C LEU A 39 13.97 -0.92 26.66
N ALA A 40 13.85 -0.21 27.79
CA ALA A 40 14.95 0.08 28.72
C ALA A 40 15.24 -1.09 29.69
N GLU A 41 14.35 -2.07 29.82
CA GLU A 41 14.58 -3.24 30.68
C GLU A 41 15.74 -4.11 30.16
N ASP A 42 16.48 -4.74 31.08
CA ASP A 42 17.55 -5.69 30.74
C ASP A 42 16.96 -7.06 30.34
N TRP A 43 16.72 -7.23 29.05
CA TRP A 43 16.16 -8.44 28.48
C TRP A 43 17.06 -9.68 28.59
N ALA A 44 18.37 -9.51 28.85
CA ALA A 44 19.28 -10.61 29.09
C ALA A 44 18.96 -11.38 30.37
N ALA A 45 18.44 -10.69 31.38
CA ALA A 45 18.00 -11.31 32.64
C ALA A 45 16.70 -12.14 32.49
N ALA A 46 15.84 -11.79 31.51
CA ALA A 46 14.56 -12.47 31.28
C ALA A 46 14.69 -13.84 30.58
N GLN A 47 15.82 -14.13 29.93
CA GLN A 47 16.07 -15.40 29.23
C GLN A 47 16.18 -16.62 30.17
N ASN A 48 16.31 -16.41 31.47
CA ASN A 48 16.47 -17.48 32.46
C ASN A 48 15.15 -17.94 33.15
N GLN A 49 13.98 -17.49 32.69
CA GLN A 49 12.72 -18.01 33.20
C GLN A 49 12.30 -19.29 32.45
N PRO A 50 11.92 -20.37 33.14
CA PRO A 50 11.48 -21.59 32.48
C PRO A 50 10.20 -21.35 31.71
N ALA A 51 10.19 -21.79 30.44
CA ALA A 51 9.03 -21.74 29.56
C ALA A 51 7.85 -22.49 30.20
N GLY A 52 6.87 -21.75 30.68
CA GLY A 52 5.61 -22.29 31.17
C GLY A 52 4.66 -22.57 30.02
N ALA A 53 4.23 -23.83 29.93
CA ALA A 53 3.13 -24.39 29.12
C ALA A 53 3.22 -24.22 27.60
N ALA A 54 3.42 -25.33 26.93
CA ALA A 54 3.43 -25.50 25.49
C ALA A 54 2.12 -25.01 24.83
N ALA A 55 2.19 -23.90 24.11
CA ALA A 55 1.25 -23.59 23.06
C ALA A 55 1.62 -24.44 21.83
N LEU A 56 0.62 -25.01 21.18
CA LEU A 56 0.78 -25.79 19.95
C LEU A 56 1.49 -24.97 18.87
N PRO A 57 2.45 -25.52 18.11
CA PRO A 57 3.17 -24.81 17.09
C PRO A 57 2.27 -24.55 15.87
N VAL A 58 1.76 -23.35 15.75
CA VAL A 58 1.11 -22.88 14.55
C VAL A 58 2.00 -21.75 14.00
N ASN A 59 2.85 -22.09 13.05
CA ASN A 59 3.81 -21.26 12.31
C ASN A 59 4.98 -20.61 13.11
N PRO A 60 6.15 -20.42 12.50
CA PRO A 60 7.28 -19.76 13.11
C PRO A 60 7.08 -18.24 13.16
N THR A 61 6.12 -17.79 13.96
CA THR A 61 6.13 -16.40 14.44
C THR A 61 7.47 -16.19 15.13
N PRO A 62 8.21 -15.10 14.83
CA PRO A 62 9.37 -14.77 15.62
C PRO A 62 8.99 -14.76 17.09
N GLN A 63 9.54 -15.69 17.86
CA GLN A 63 9.20 -15.84 19.28
C GLN A 63 10.40 -15.49 20.14
N GLY A 64 10.13 -14.99 21.34
CA GLY A 64 11.16 -14.70 22.31
C GLY A 64 11.41 -13.20 22.53
N PRO A 65 12.29 -12.87 23.48
CA PRO A 65 12.59 -11.49 23.89
C PRO A 65 13.01 -10.58 22.71
N ASP A 66 13.78 -11.09 21.78
CA ASP A 66 14.26 -10.32 20.62
C ASP A 66 13.14 -9.95 19.65
N ALA A 67 12.17 -10.85 19.42
CA ALA A 67 11.01 -10.57 18.57
C ALA A 67 10.08 -9.55 19.22
N LEU A 68 9.82 -9.68 20.53
CA LEU A 68 9.03 -8.70 21.25
C LEU A 68 9.71 -7.32 21.28
N ARG A 69 11.04 -7.27 21.48
CA ARG A 69 11.80 -6.02 21.42
C ARG A 69 11.70 -5.37 20.04
N ALA A 70 11.79 -6.16 18.98
CA ALA A 70 11.61 -5.67 17.61
C ALA A 70 10.19 -5.16 17.37
N ALA A 71 9.16 -5.91 17.79
CA ALA A 71 7.77 -5.49 17.73
C ALA A 71 7.51 -4.18 18.49
N LEU A 72 8.02 -4.04 19.70
CA LEU A 72 7.91 -2.82 20.51
C LEU A 72 8.62 -1.62 19.83
N THR A 73 9.74 -1.86 19.15
CA THR A 73 10.45 -0.81 18.40
C THR A 73 9.61 -0.29 17.23
N ALA A 74 8.98 -1.18 16.47
CA ALA A 74 8.05 -0.81 15.40
C ALA A 74 6.77 -0.16 15.96
N GLU A 75 6.21 -0.71 17.03
CA GLU A 75 5.01 -0.18 17.67
C GLU A 75 5.19 1.24 18.22
N ARG A 76 6.35 1.54 18.78
CA ARG A 76 6.70 2.90 19.21
C ARG A 76 6.57 3.91 18.06
N GLU A 77 7.03 3.55 16.88
CA GLU A 77 6.92 4.41 15.70
C GLU A 77 5.46 4.49 15.20
N ILE A 78 4.72 3.39 15.22
CA ILE A 78 3.29 3.38 14.90
C ILE A 78 2.52 4.34 15.81
N LEU A 79 2.73 4.22 17.12
CA LEU A 79 2.08 5.10 18.13
C LEU A 79 2.42 6.58 17.92
N ARG A 80 3.64 6.88 17.46
CA ARG A 80 4.06 8.25 17.13
C ARG A 80 3.36 8.81 15.89
N ARG A 81 3.05 7.96 14.90
CA ARG A 81 2.44 8.35 13.62
C ARG A 81 0.90 8.41 13.70
N LEU A 82 0.26 7.58 14.50
CA LEU A 82 -1.21 7.51 14.58
C LEU A 82 -1.89 8.88 14.79
N PRO A 83 -1.44 9.77 15.69
CA PRO A 83 -2.04 11.10 15.84
C PRO A 83 -1.96 11.99 14.59
N GLN A 84 -1.01 11.71 13.68
CA GLN A 84 -0.83 12.47 12.44
C GLN A 84 -1.69 11.91 11.30
N VAL A 85 -2.23 10.72 11.45
CA VAL A 85 -3.19 10.10 10.54
C VAL A 85 -4.63 10.51 10.91
N TYR A 86 -4.94 10.57 12.20
CA TYR A 86 -6.26 10.92 12.72
C TYR A 86 -6.26 12.36 13.27
N THR A 87 -6.33 13.34 12.37
CA THR A 87 -6.12 14.75 12.69
C THR A 87 -7.41 15.56 12.81
N LEU A 88 -8.48 15.16 12.11
CA LEU A 88 -9.67 15.99 11.96
C LEU A 88 -10.64 15.84 13.14
N SER A 89 -11.03 16.95 13.76
CA SER A 89 -12.19 16.97 14.65
C SER A 89 -13.50 16.89 13.84
N ALA A 90 -14.61 16.56 14.49
CA ALA A 90 -15.93 16.55 13.85
C ALA A 90 -16.28 17.89 13.21
N SER A 91 -15.95 19.00 13.87
CA SER A 91 -16.21 20.36 13.35
C SER A 91 -15.33 20.69 12.13
N GLN A 92 -14.07 20.25 12.13
CA GLN A 92 -13.18 20.45 10.98
C GLN A 92 -13.64 19.65 9.77
N LEU A 93 -13.97 18.36 9.95
CA LEU A 93 -14.45 17.52 8.86
C LEU A 93 -15.81 18.00 8.32
N LEU A 94 -16.74 18.41 9.21
CA LEU A 94 -18.00 19.03 8.79
C LEU A 94 -17.76 20.29 7.94
N ALA A 95 -16.88 21.19 8.40
CA ALA A 95 -16.55 22.40 7.66
C ALA A 95 -15.90 22.09 6.29
N GLN A 96 -15.02 21.10 6.24
CA GLN A 96 -14.40 20.63 4.98
C GLN A 96 -15.47 20.08 4.02
N MET A 97 -16.39 19.25 4.49
CA MET A 97 -17.47 18.70 3.66
C MET A 97 -18.41 19.80 3.16
N GLN A 98 -18.69 20.82 3.96
CA GLN A 98 -19.50 21.98 3.54
C GLN A 98 -18.83 22.83 2.46
N GLN A 99 -17.49 22.85 2.43
CA GLN A 99 -16.72 23.50 1.36
C GLN A 99 -16.68 22.67 0.08
N LEU A 100 -16.72 21.34 0.20
CA LEU A 100 -16.59 20.43 -0.94
C LEU A 100 -17.95 20.06 -1.56
N VAL A 101 -19.04 20.03 -0.78
CA VAL A 101 -20.33 19.48 -1.20
C VAL A 101 -21.44 20.52 -1.03
N ARG A 102 -22.12 20.82 -2.13
CA ARG A 102 -23.23 21.80 -2.15
C ARG A 102 -24.34 21.40 -1.18
N GLY A 103 -24.65 22.29 -0.21
CA GLY A 103 -25.75 22.11 0.73
C GLY A 103 -25.54 20.98 1.73
N PHE A 104 -24.29 20.57 2.00
CA PHE A 104 -24.01 19.58 3.03
C PHE A 104 -24.36 20.10 4.42
N THR A 105 -25.10 19.31 5.21
CA THR A 105 -25.63 19.72 6.50
C THR A 105 -25.02 18.99 7.69
N ALA A 106 -25.21 19.53 8.89
CA ALA A 106 -24.78 18.86 10.12
C ALA A 106 -25.57 17.57 10.39
N GLU A 107 -26.83 17.51 9.95
CA GLU A 107 -27.68 16.32 10.05
C GLU A 107 -27.17 15.20 9.13
N GLU A 108 -26.77 15.53 7.90
CA GLU A 108 -26.13 14.55 6.99
C GLU A 108 -24.82 14.02 7.59
N PHE A 109 -23.99 14.91 8.15
CA PHE A 109 -22.76 14.51 8.83
C PHE A 109 -23.04 13.52 9.96
N ALA A 110 -24.01 13.86 10.84
CA ALA A 110 -24.38 13.00 11.97
C ALA A 110 -24.91 11.63 11.50
N ALA A 111 -25.68 11.59 10.42
CA ALA A 111 -26.17 10.34 9.84
C ALA A 111 -25.04 9.46 9.29
N LEU A 112 -24.07 10.05 8.58
CA LEU A 112 -22.89 9.34 8.04
C LEU A 112 -21.99 8.82 9.17
N ASP A 113 -21.80 9.62 10.23
CA ASP A 113 -21.02 9.19 11.40
C ASP A 113 -21.69 8.02 12.13
N ALA A 114 -23.00 8.11 12.36
CA ALA A 114 -23.79 7.04 13.00
C ALA A 114 -23.83 5.76 12.14
N ALA A 115 -23.78 5.89 10.81
CA ALA A 115 -23.68 4.76 9.88
C ALA A 115 -22.26 4.15 9.81
N GLY A 116 -21.27 4.77 10.47
CA GLY A 116 -19.88 4.31 10.43
C GLY A 116 -19.23 4.50 9.05
N ALA A 117 -19.66 5.51 8.28
CA ALA A 117 -19.13 5.78 6.94
C ALA A 117 -17.71 6.38 6.98
N MET A 118 -17.29 6.89 8.13
CA MET A 118 -15.99 7.54 8.34
C MET A 118 -15.14 6.74 9.30
N ASP A 119 -13.84 6.61 9.00
CA ASP A 119 -12.88 6.02 9.92
C ASP A 119 -12.46 7.04 10.98
N TRP A 120 -12.43 6.61 12.24
CA TRP A 120 -12.08 7.47 13.37
C TRP A 120 -11.41 6.67 14.51
N ARG A 121 -10.66 7.38 15.33
CA ARG A 121 -10.07 6.85 16.58
C ARG A 121 -10.17 7.88 17.69
N PHE A 122 -10.04 7.42 18.94
CA PHE A 122 -9.68 8.32 20.01
C PHE A 122 -8.19 8.65 19.94
N VAL A 123 -7.87 9.94 20.04
CA VAL A 123 -6.51 10.47 20.14
C VAL A 123 -6.46 11.35 21.38
N GLU A 124 -5.74 10.90 22.41
CA GLU A 124 -5.65 11.55 23.72
C GLU A 124 -7.02 11.96 24.31
N GLY A 125 -7.98 11.04 24.20
CA GLY A 125 -9.34 11.22 24.73
C GLY A 125 -10.33 11.97 23.82
N GLU A 126 -9.90 12.48 22.66
CA GLU A 126 -10.74 13.13 21.68
C GLU A 126 -11.03 12.25 20.48
N LYS A 127 -12.29 12.20 20.01
CA LYS A 127 -12.65 11.55 18.76
C LYS A 127 -12.05 12.33 17.58
N ARG A 128 -11.19 11.67 16.80
CA ARG A 128 -10.55 12.21 15.61
C ARG A 128 -10.82 11.33 14.41
N TYR A 129 -11.10 11.95 13.28
CA TYR A 129 -11.31 11.29 12.00
C TYR A 129 -10.01 11.28 11.20
N ILE A 130 -9.89 10.26 10.35
CA ILE A 130 -8.76 10.14 9.42
C ILE A 130 -8.69 11.36 8.48
N CYS A 131 -7.49 11.80 8.15
CA CYS A 131 -7.25 12.95 7.27
C CYS A 131 -7.95 12.84 5.90
N HIS A 132 -8.12 11.63 5.36
CA HIS A 132 -8.79 11.34 4.08
C HIS A 132 -10.29 10.99 4.22
N ALA A 133 -10.95 11.38 5.30
CA ALA A 133 -12.36 11.05 5.51
C ALA A 133 -13.26 11.66 4.44
N ALA A 134 -13.00 12.91 4.02
CA ALA A 134 -13.76 13.57 2.96
C ALA A 134 -13.62 12.85 1.62
N ASP A 135 -12.40 12.43 1.26
CA ASP A 135 -12.12 11.70 0.01
C ASP A 135 -12.87 10.36 -0.01
N THR A 136 -12.87 9.65 1.12
CA THR A 136 -13.63 8.40 1.28
C THR A 136 -15.13 8.63 1.06
N LEU A 137 -15.70 9.65 1.68
CA LEU A 137 -17.12 9.98 1.53
C LEU A 137 -17.48 10.30 0.07
N LEU A 138 -16.67 11.11 -0.60
CA LEU A 138 -16.86 11.45 -2.01
C LEU A 138 -16.70 10.22 -2.95
N ALA A 139 -15.78 9.33 -2.64
CA ALA A 139 -15.57 8.12 -3.45
C ALA A 139 -16.65 7.04 -3.25
N THR A 140 -17.32 7.02 -2.09
CA THR A 140 -18.24 5.94 -1.71
C THR A 140 -19.72 6.32 -1.72
N HIS A 141 -20.04 7.63 -1.74
CA HIS A 141 -21.41 8.15 -1.71
C HIS A 141 -21.69 8.94 -2.99
N ALA A 142 -22.34 8.31 -3.95
CA ALA A 142 -22.61 8.89 -5.27
C ALA A 142 -23.45 10.18 -5.22
N ASP A 143 -24.34 10.31 -4.24
CA ASP A 143 -25.13 11.53 -3.97
C ASP A 143 -24.27 12.69 -3.51
N LEU A 144 -23.23 12.45 -2.70
CA LEU A 144 -22.27 13.48 -2.31
C LEU A 144 -21.39 13.88 -3.49
N ALA A 145 -20.86 12.90 -4.24
CA ALA A 145 -20.08 13.14 -5.44
C ALA A 145 -20.86 13.98 -6.48
N ALA A 146 -22.16 13.72 -6.68
CA ALA A 146 -23.01 14.47 -7.59
C ALA A 146 -23.23 15.93 -7.18
N ARG A 147 -23.02 16.26 -5.90
CA ARG A 147 -23.12 17.61 -5.34
C ARG A 147 -21.77 18.29 -5.12
N GLN A 148 -20.67 17.66 -5.53
CA GLN A 148 -19.32 18.20 -5.36
C GLN A 148 -19.20 19.55 -6.10
N LEU A 149 -18.66 20.57 -5.42
CA LEU A 149 -18.58 21.94 -5.97
C LEU A 149 -17.47 22.09 -6.99
N ASP A 150 -16.35 21.39 -6.79
CA ASP A 150 -15.21 21.37 -7.70
C ASP A 150 -14.81 19.90 -7.93
N PRO A 151 -15.57 19.18 -8.78
CA PRO A 151 -15.28 17.78 -9.00
C PRO A 151 -13.94 17.65 -9.71
N PRO A 152 -13.14 16.59 -9.41
CA PRO A 152 -11.94 16.28 -10.14
C PRO A 152 -12.30 16.08 -11.63
N LEU A 153 -11.28 16.21 -12.49
CA LEU A 153 -11.44 15.89 -13.90
C LEU A 153 -12.13 14.53 -14.06
N PRO A 154 -13.12 14.40 -14.95
CA PRO A 154 -13.80 13.14 -15.13
C PRO A 154 -12.78 12.06 -15.45
N LEU A 155 -12.91 10.94 -14.77
CA LEU A 155 -12.13 9.76 -15.13
C LEU A 155 -12.35 9.45 -16.62
N PRO A 156 -11.31 8.99 -17.35
CA PRO A 156 -11.45 8.64 -18.74
C PRO A 156 -12.60 7.67 -18.91
N SER A 157 -13.31 7.78 -20.03
CA SER A 157 -14.43 6.90 -20.35
C SER A 157 -13.94 5.44 -20.38
N TRP A 158 -14.72 4.52 -19.84
CA TRP A 158 -14.39 3.09 -19.85
C TRP A 158 -14.29 2.52 -21.27
N GLU A 159 -14.86 3.20 -22.27
CA GLU A 159 -14.79 2.84 -23.69
C GLU A 159 -13.35 2.62 -24.17
N ARG A 160 -12.39 3.39 -23.66
CA ARG A 160 -10.96 3.20 -24.01
C ARG A 160 -10.46 1.83 -23.54
N TYR A 161 -10.79 1.43 -22.33
CA TYR A 161 -10.38 0.14 -21.77
C TYR A 161 -11.13 -1.04 -22.41
N GLU A 162 -12.40 -0.84 -22.79
CA GLU A 162 -13.18 -1.82 -23.55
C GLU A 162 -12.56 -2.04 -24.94
N ALA A 163 -12.22 -0.96 -25.65
CA ALA A 163 -11.53 -1.05 -26.94
C ALA A 163 -10.17 -1.75 -26.82
N GLN A 164 -9.42 -1.48 -25.73
CA GLN A 164 -8.15 -2.15 -25.46
C GLN A 164 -8.36 -3.63 -25.13
N HIS A 165 -9.37 -4.00 -24.36
CA HIS A 165 -9.76 -5.38 -24.12
C HIS A 165 -10.06 -6.11 -25.43
N GLU A 166 -10.89 -5.53 -26.30
CA GLU A 166 -11.21 -6.08 -27.63
C GLU A 166 -9.95 -6.26 -28.49
N GLN A 167 -9.03 -5.30 -28.46
CA GLN A 167 -7.74 -5.43 -29.12
C GLN A 167 -6.95 -6.62 -28.56
N MET A 168 -6.84 -6.73 -27.23
CA MET A 168 -6.10 -7.81 -26.58
C MET A 168 -6.68 -9.18 -26.91
N VAL A 169 -8.00 -9.33 -26.90
CA VAL A 169 -8.69 -10.57 -27.31
C VAL A 169 -8.35 -10.94 -28.75
N ARG A 170 -8.29 -9.96 -29.66
CA ARG A 170 -8.04 -10.19 -31.09
C ARG A 170 -6.57 -10.45 -31.42
N THR A 171 -5.64 -9.75 -30.76
CA THR A 171 -4.21 -9.71 -31.15
C THR A 171 -3.27 -10.37 -30.12
N GLY A 172 -3.79 -10.76 -28.94
CA GLY A 172 -3.03 -11.33 -27.85
C GLY A 172 -2.37 -10.31 -26.91
N SER A 173 -2.36 -9.02 -27.27
CA SER A 173 -1.76 -7.98 -26.42
C SER A 173 -2.17 -6.57 -26.85
N ALA A 174 -1.95 -5.61 -25.96
CA ALA A 174 -1.93 -4.18 -26.26
C ALA A 174 -0.71 -3.55 -25.60
N SER A 175 -0.22 -2.44 -26.14
CA SER A 175 0.95 -1.73 -25.58
C SER A 175 0.74 -0.23 -25.56
N ALA A 176 1.42 0.44 -24.64
CA ALA A 176 1.58 1.90 -24.63
C ALA A 176 3.04 2.26 -24.36
N GLU A 177 3.47 3.37 -24.93
CA GLU A 177 4.75 4.02 -24.60
C GLU A 177 4.46 5.26 -23.78
N ILE A 178 5.09 5.35 -22.61
CA ILE A 178 4.79 6.37 -21.61
C ILE A 178 6.10 7.07 -21.21
N THR A 179 6.10 8.40 -21.26
CA THR A 179 7.16 9.23 -20.69
C THR A 179 6.61 9.96 -19.48
N LEU A 180 7.26 9.78 -18.34
CA LEU A 180 6.82 10.30 -17.04
C LEU A 180 7.95 11.07 -16.36
N GLN A 181 7.60 12.18 -15.72
CA GLN A 181 8.43 12.92 -14.79
C GLN A 181 7.97 12.59 -13.37
N ALA A 182 8.92 12.19 -12.51
CA ALA A 182 8.70 12.01 -11.10
C ALA A 182 9.67 12.85 -10.29
N GLY A 183 9.22 13.33 -9.13
CA GLY A 183 10.04 14.13 -8.22
C GLY A 183 9.60 13.99 -6.78
N ILE A 184 10.56 14.14 -5.86
CA ILE A 184 10.35 14.09 -4.41
C ILE A 184 11.31 15.02 -3.69
N GLY A 185 10.88 15.53 -2.53
CA GLY A 185 11.71 16.32 -1.63
C GLY A 185 10.96 16.65 -0.34
N MET A 186 11.60 17.39 0.53
CA MET A 186 10.98 17.87 1.75
C MET A 186 9.97 18.99 1.45
N SER A 187 8.92 19.12 2.28
CA SER A 187 8.15 20.36 2.31
C SER A 187 9.01 21.50 2.86
N ASP A 188 8.67 22.75 2.52
CA ASP A 188 9.45 23.91 2.95
C ASP A 188 9.44 24.04 4.49
N GLU A 189 8.33 23.71 5.13
CA GLU A 189 8.17 23.68 6.57
C GLU A 189 9.04 22.61 7.22
N ALA A 190 9.06 21.41 6.67
CA ALA A 190 9.87 20.30 7.18
C ALA A 190 11.36 20.61 7.02
N PHE A 191 11.77 21.16 5.88
CA PHE A 191 13.15 21.57 5.64
C PHE A 191 13.59 22.69 6.59
N ALA A 192 12.77 23.72 6.77
CA ALA A 192 13.07 24.84 7.68
C ALA A 192 13.23 24.35 9.12
N ALA A 193 12.38 23.43 9.58
CA ALA A 193 12.48 22.82 10.90
C ALA A 193 13.77 21.98 11.07
N ALA A 194 14.10 21.14 10.07
CA ALA A 194 15.31 20.33 10.07
C ALA A 194 16.59 21.21 10.06
N LEU A 195 16.60 22.26 9.24
CA LEU A 195 17.73 23.18 9.17
C LEU A 195 17.92 23.98 10.48
N ALA A 196 16.82 24.37 11.13
CA ALA A 196 16.88 25.00 12.45
C ALA A 196 17.46 24.05 13.51
N ALA A 197 17.06 22.79 13.49
CA ALA A 197 17.62 21.75 14.38
C ALA A 197 19.10 21.47 14.10
N ALA A 198 19.50 21.42 12.83
CA ALA A 198 20.91 21.27 12.43
C ALA A 198 21.77 22.44 12.93
N ARG A 199 21.28 23.67 12.76
CA ARG A 199 21.95 24.89 13.23
C ARG A 199 22.12 24.95 14.77
N ALA A 200 21.11 24.48 15.49
CA ALA A 200 21.20 24.34 16.95
C ALA A 200 22.32 23.36 17.40
N GLN A 201 22.72 22.46 16.50
CA GLN A 201 23.82 21.51 16.67
C GLN A 201 25.16 22.01 16.05
N GLY A 202 25.21 23.27 15.56
CA GLY A 202 26.40 23.83 14.92
C GLY A 202 26.67 23.38 13.50
N ARG A 203 25.64 22.85 12.79
CA ARG A 203 25.72 22.46 11.37
C ARG A 203 24.97 23.49 10.51
N ASP A 204 25.46 23.76 9.31
CA ASP A 204 24.84 24.72 8.39
C ASP A 204 23.96 24.06 7.31
N ALA A 205 23.89 22.74 7.31
CA ALA A 205 23.15 21.95 6.34
C ALA A 205 22.38 20.80 6.99
N VAL A 206 21.34 20.34 6.29
CA VAL A 206 20.58 19.11 6.60
C VAL A 206 21.12 18.00 5.73
N HIS A 207 21.54 16.90 6.33
CA HIS A 207 21.93 15.70 5.60
C HIS A 207 20.68 14.95 5.15
N VAL A 208 20.47 14.81 3.82
CA VAL A 208 19.30 14.13 3.26
C VAL A 208 19.70 12.91 2.46
N ARG A 209 18.86 11.88 2.54
CA ARG A 209 18.92 10.68 1.70
C ARG A 209 17.54 10.48 1.07
N VAL A 210 17.52 10.23 -0.23
CA VAL A 210 16.28 10.22 -1.03
C VAL A 210 16.26 9.00 -1.94
N TRP A 211 15.11 8.30 -1.96
CA TRP A 211 14.84 7.15 -2.83
C TRP A 211 13.61 7.44 -3.69
N LEU A 212 13.81 7.64 -4.97
CA LEU A 212 12.73 7.85 -5.94
C LEU A 212 12.45 6.55 -6.71
N PRO A 213 11.19 6.06 -6.78
CA PRO A 213 10.87 4.88 -7.55
C PRO A 213 11.10 5.09 -9.05
N LEU A 214 11.63 4.07 -9.69
CA LEU A 214 11.84 3.99 -11.13
C LEU A 214 11.09 2.80 -11.72
N PRO A 215 10.73 2.83 -13.02
CA PRO A 215 10.12 1.67 -13.66
C PRO A 215 11.05 0.46 -13.60
N ALA A 216 10.52 -0.69 -13.13
CA ALA A 216 11.24 -1.96 -13.04
C ALA A 216 10.96 -2.85 -14.25
N ALA A 217 11.96 -3.59 -14.72
CA ALA A 217 11.77 -4.54 -15.80
C ALA A 217 10.97 -5.76 -15.35
N CYS A 218 9.92 -6.10 -16.11
CA CYS A 218 9.09 -7.28 -15.89
C CYS A 218 8.41 -7.68 -17.21
N PRO A 219 7.71 -8.83 -17.29
CA PRO A 219 7.03 -9.24 -18.53
C PRO A 219 6.06 -8.21 -19.10
N ALA A 220 5.43 -7.38 -18.23
CA ALA A 220 4.52 -6.31 -18.65
C ALA A 220 5.22 -4.96 -18.91
N GLN A 221 6.52 -4.83 -18.66
CA GLN A 221 7.22 -3.54 -18.74
C GLN A 221 8.65 -3.68 -19.26
N SER A 222 8.96 -3.00 -20.35
CA SER A 222 10.23 -3.09 -21.06
C SER A 222 10.64 -1.77 -21.71
N GLY A 223 11.79 -1.74 -22.38
CA GLY A 223 12.25 -0.56 -23.12
C GLY A 223 12.43 0.66 -22.22
N ILE A 224 12.95 0.44 -21.01
CA ILE A 224 13.10 1.48 -19.99
C ILE A 224 14.31 2.36 -20.35
N GLU A 225 14.07 3.65 -20.44
CA GLU A 225 15.09 4.67 -20.69
C GLU A 225 15.03 5.75 -19.61
N LEU A 226 16.12 5.97 -18.91
CA LEU A 226 16.27 7.08 -17.96
C LEU A 226 16.77 8.30 -18.76
N LEU A 227 15.87 9.25 -19.04
CA LEU A 227 16.15 10.37 -19.96
C LEU A 227 16.91 11.50 -19.29
N SER A 228 16.57 11.85 -18.05
CA SER A 228 17.27 12.86 -17.27
C SER A 228 17.01 12.72 -15.77
N PHE A 229 17.91 13.32 -14.99
CA PHE A 229 17.76 13.53 -13.55
C PHE A 229 17.92 15.03 -13.26
N THR A 230 17.32 15.51 -12.18
CA THR A 230 17.52 16.89 -11.70
C THR A 230 18.98 17.13 -11.32
N GLU A 231 19.65 16.11 -10.77
CA GLU A 231 21.09 16.01 -10.55
C GLU A 231 21.49 14.51 -10.60
N PRO A 232 22.74 14.18 -10.88
CA PRO A 232 23.17 12.79 -10.94
C PRO A 232 22.89 12.06 -9.65
N PRO A 233 22.19 10.89 -9.68
CA PRO A 233 22.00 10.07 -8.50
C PRO A 233 23.31 9.43 -8.06
N ALA A 234 23.46 9.20 -6.77
CA ALA A 234 24.61 8.47 -6.21
C ALA A 234 24.54 6.97 -6.57
N PHE A 235 23.32 6.44 -6.73
CA PHE A 235 23.10 5.06 -7.15
C PHE A 235 21.76 4.91 -7.88
N VAL A 236 21.72 4.00 -8.85
CA VAL A 236 20.50 3.57 -9.54
C VAL A 236 20.40 2.05 -9.41
N ALA A 237 19.34 1.58 -8.79
CA ALA A 237 19.10 0.15 -8.62
C ALA A 237 18.95 -0.57 -9.99
N PRO A 238 19.38 -1.85 -10.10
CA PRO A 238 19.19 -2.66 -11.30
C PRO A 238 17.73 -2.69 -11.76
N GLU A 239 17.51 -2.94 -13.05
CA GLU A 239 16.14 -2.93 -13.61
C GLU A 239 15.23 -4.01 -13.03
N ASP A 240 15.80 -5.09 -12.56
CA ASP A 240 15.11 -6.23 -11.94
C ASP A 240 15.06 -6.17 -10.41
N ALA A 241 15.46 -5.03 -9.80
CA ALA A 241 15.34 -4.87 -8.35
C ALA A 241 13.89 -5.05 -7.87
N ALA A 242 13.74 -5.60 -6.68
CA ALA A 242 12.42 -5.87 -6.08
C ALA A 242 11.61 -4.59 -5.86
N GLN A 243 12.27 -3.52 -5.43
CA GLN A 243 11.75 -2.15 -5.39
C GLN A 243 12.80 -1.23 -5.99
N ARG A 244 12.67 -0.91 -7.28
CA ARG A 244 13.67 -0.17 -8.04
C ARG A 244 13.66 1.32 -7.72
N THR A 245 14.82 1.88 -7.36
CA THR A 245 14.96 3.30 -7.00
C THR A 245 16.18 3.95 -7.66
N ALA A 246 16.09 5.29 -7.85
CA ALA A 246 17.25 6.16 -7.88
C ALA A 246 17.48 6.70 -6.48
N TYR A 247 18.76 6.77 -6.06
CA TYR A 247 19.18 7.20 -4.74
C TYR A 247 20.07 8.42 -4.82
N TRP A 248 19.79 9.40 -3.95
CA TRP A 248 20.63 10.56 -3.73
C TRP A 248 20.98 10.69 -2.25
N GLU A 249 22.15 11.27 -2.00
CA GLU A 249 22.64 11.64 -0.68
C GLU A 249 23.31 12.99 -0.77
N ALA A 250 22.89 13.96 0.02
CA ALA A 250 23.36 15.34 -0.08
C ALA A 250 23.22 16.11 1.25
N ASP A 251 24.11 17.07 1.45
CA ASP A 251 23.98 18.09 2.49
C ASP A 251 23.32 19.34 1.91
N LEU A 252 22.11 19.68 2.36
CA LEU A 252 21.30 20.76 1.84
C LEU A 252 21.36 22.00 2.73
N THR A 253 21.81 23.12 2.15
CA THR A 253 21.70 24.47 2.75
C THR A 253 20.44 25.19 2.33
N GLU A 254 19.82 24.76 1.20
CA GLU A 254 18.57 25.24 0.63
C GLU A 254 17.71 24.04 0.22
N ASN A 255 16.37 24.17 0.38
CA ASN A 255 15.46 23.11 0.00
C ASN A 255 15.46 22.89 -1.52
N ARG A 256 15.47 21.63 -1.96
CA ARG A 256 15.32 21.26 -3.36
C ARG A 256 14.69 19.89 -3.52
N ARG A 257 14.19 19.62 -4.70
CA ARG A 257 13.61 18.32 -5.07
C ARG A 257 14.58 17.52 -5.92
N PHE A 258 14.51 16.20 -5.77
CA PHE A 258 15.20 15.21 -6.56
C PHE A 258 14.22 14.57 -7.53
N GLY A 259 14.60 14.38 -8.77
CA GLY A 259 13.64 13.91 -9.76
C GLY A 259 14.31 13.25 -10.95
N ALA A 260 13.48 12.51 -11.69
CA ALA A 260 13.84 11.80 -12.90
C ALA A 260 12.77 11.99 -13.99
N VAL A 261 13.20 11.99 -15.25
CA VAL A 261 12.34 11.78 -16.39
C VAL A 261 12.73 10.45 -17.03
N TYR A 262 11.75 9.59 -17.24
CA TYR A 262 11.98 8.28 -17.84
C TYR A 262 10.88 7.92 -18.83
N ARG A 263 11.22 7.02 -19.77
CA ARG A 263 10.32 6.42 -20.74
C ARG A 263 10.32 4.92 -20.56
N TYR A 264 9.19 4.30 -20.80
CA TYR A 264 9.05 2.84 -20.79
C TYR A 264 7.90 2.41 -21.69
N ARG A 265 7.90 1.12 -22.05
CA ARG A 265 6.78 0.48 -22.73
C ARG A 265 6.05 -0.42 -21.74
N SER A 266 4.75 -0.17 -21.56
CA SER A 266 3.82 -1.04 -20.87
C SER A 266 3.13 -1.95 -21.88
N THR A 267 3.10 -3.26 -21.63
CA THR A 267 2.46 -4.26 -22.49
C THR A 267 1.55 -5.14 -21.66
N ALA A 268 0.26 -5.07 -21.94
CA ALA A 268 -0.75 -5.97 -21.39
C ALA A 268 -0.91 -7.17 -22.32
N HIS A 269 -0.61 -8.37 -21.81
CA HIS A 269 -0.80 -9.63 -22.51
C HIS A 269 -2.16 -10.23 -22.16
N TYR A 270 -2.88 -10.74 -23.15
CA TYR A 270 -4.18 -11.35 -22.93
C TYR A 270 -4.02 -12.78 -22.38
N ALA A 271 -4.71 -13.04 -21.29
CA ALA A 271 -4.92 -14.38 -20.75
C ALA A 271 -6.43 -14.64 -20.63
N ASP A 272 -6.85 -15.86 -20.92
CA ASP A 272 -8.25 -16.31 -20.79
C ASP A 272 -8.33 -17.48 -19.78
N PRO A 273 -8.23 -17.19 -18.47
CA PRO A 273 -8.25 -18.23 -17.47
C PRO A 273 -9.57 -18.97 -17.37
N LEU A 274 -10.68 -18.33 -17.79
CA LEU A 274 -12.00 -18.96 -17.67
C LEU A 274 -12.28 -20.01 -18.76
N HIS A 275 -11.56 -19.95 -19.87
CA HIS A 275 -11.73 -20.88 -20.98
C HIS A 275 -10.49 -21.73 -21.28
N THR A 276 -9.43 -21.57 -20.48
CA THR A 276 -8.20 -22.39 -20.59
C THR A 276 -8.19 -23.43 -19.48
N ALA A 277 -8.11 -24.71 -19.86
CA ALA A 277 -8.04 -25.80 -18.88
C ALA A 277 -6.71 -25.74 -18.12
N PRO A 278 -6.71 -25.76 -16.78
CA PRO A 278 -5.49 -25.80 -16.00
C PRO A 278 -4.83 -27.19 -16.08
N ASP A 279 -3.51 -27.24 -15.93
CA ASP A 279 -2.79 -28.50 -15.79
C ASP A 279 -3.27 -29.23 -14.52
N PRO A 280 -3.30 -30.58 -14.56
CA PRO A 280 -3.77 -31.37 -13.41
C PRO A 280 -2.81 -31.30 -12.22
N VAL A 281 -1.56 -30.94 -12.45
CA VAL A 281 -0.54 -30.75 -11.42
C VAL A 281 -0.10 -29.29 -11.44
N GLN A 282 -0.32 -28.60 -10.34
CA GLN A 282 0.09 -27.20 -10.18
C GLN A 282 1.40 -27.12 -9.39
N PRO A 283 2.30 -26.19 -9.72
CA PRO A 283 3.54 -25.99 -8.96
C PRO A 283 3.26 -25.38 -7.59
N ALA A 284 4.16 -25.64 -6.63
CA ALA A 284 4.11 -25.07 -5.28
C ALA A 284 5.31 -24.12 -5.09
N PHE A 285 5.06 -22.84 -5.13
CA PHE A 285 5.99 -21.76 -4.81
C PHE A 285 5.15 -20.51 -4.49
N ASP A 286 5.69 -19.51 -3.80
CA ASP A 286 5.01 -18.27 -3.43
C ASP A 286 3.61 -18.50 -2.80
N THR A 287 3.52 -19.53 -1.94
CA THR A 287 2.31 -19.91 -1.21
C THR A 287 2.47 -19.75 0.31
N GLU A 288 3.60 -19.23 0.76
CA GLU A 288 3.90 -18.98 2.17
C GLU A 288 3.29 -17.68 2.63
N GLU A 289 3.08 -17.56 3.96
CA GLU A 289 2.72 -16.30 4.56
C GLU A 289 3.87 -15.28 4.54
N GLN A 290 3.54 -14.00 4.58
CA GLN A 290 4.51 -12.91 4.67
C GLN A 290 4.01 -11.86 5.67
N LEU A 291 4.70 -11.79 6.80
CA LEU A 291 4.33 -10.94 7.92
C LEU A 291 4.63 -9.46 7.64
N PRO A 292 3.83 -8.53 8.21
CA PRO A 292 2.62 -8.78 8.99
C PRO A 292 1.34 -8.90 8.13
N HIS A 293 1.34 -8.44 6.89
CA HIS A 293 0.14 -8.15 6.11
C HIS A 293 -0.44 -9.35 5.33
N LEU A 294 0.38 -10.37 5.05
CA LEU A 294 -0.05 -11.63 4.41
C LEU A 294 0.05 -12.79 5.41
N GLU A 295 -0.31 -12.56 6.67
CA GLU A 295 -0.37 -13.59 7.72
C GLU A 295 -1.59 -14.48 7.53
N PHE A 296 -1.41 -15.78 7.73
CA PHE A 296 -2.49 -16.78 7.62
C PHE A 296 -3.27 -16.91 8.92
N THR A 297 -4.00 -15.87 9.30
CA THR A 297 -4.81 -15.87 10.52
C THR A 297 -5.85 -16.99 10.51
N PRO A 298 -6.33 -17.43 11.68
CA PRO A 298 -7.41 -18.42 11.74
C PRO A 298 -8.67 -18.01 10.98
N TYR A 299 -8.98 -16.70 10.98
CA TYR A 299 -10.13 -16.17 10.24
C TYR A 299 -9.92 -16.28 8.72
N LEU A 300 -8.76 -15.86 8.20
CA LEU A 300 -8.45 -15.95 6.78
C LEU A 300 -8.39 -17.41 6.29
N ARG A 301 -7.84 -18.34 7.10
CA ARG A 301 -7.88 -19.79 6.80
C ARG A 301 -9.31 -20.31 6.70
N ALA A 302 -10.18 -19.94 7.64
CA ALA A 302 -11.58 -20.35 7.61
C ALA A 302 -12.33 -19.77 6.41
N LEU A 303 -12.08 -18.49 6.09
CA LEU A 303 -12.66 -17.82 4.93
C LEU A 303 -12.23 -18.47 3.62
N ALA A 304 -10.92 -18.71 3.44
CA ALA A 304 -10.41 -19.38 2.24
C ALA A 304 -10.99 -20.79 2.07
N ALA A 305 -11.07 -21.57 3.17
CA ALA A 305 -11.71 -22.89 3.16
C ALA A 305 -13.19 -22.82 2.78
N GLN A 306 -13.93 -21.83 3.28
CA GLN A 306 -15.34 -21.61 2.93
C GLN A 306 -15.50 -21.25 1.46
N LEU A 307 -14.69 -20.31 0.94
CA LEU A 307 -14.77 -19.84 -0.44
C LEU A 307 -14.43 -20.94 -1.45
N THR A 308 -13.50 -21.83 -1.10
CA THR A 308 -12.99 -22.88 -1.99
C THR A 308 -13.60 -24.26 -1.72
N ALA A 309 -14.62 -24.34 -0.85
CA ALA A 309 -15.24 -25.60 -0.48
C ALA A 309 -15.79 -26.35 -1.70
N GLY A 310 -15.38 -27.63 -1.84
CA GLY A 310 -15.80 -28.50 -2.95
C GLY A 310 -15.16 -28.19 -4.31
N LEU A 311 -14.27 -27.20 -4.39
CA LEU A 311 -13.56 -26.86 -5.62
C LEU A 311 -12.19 -27.55 -5.65
N THR A 312 -11.88 -28.22 -6.76
CA THR A 312 -10.56 -28.80 -7.04
C THR A 312 -9.78 -28.00 -8.09
N ASP A 313 -10.51 -27.38 -9.03
CA ASP A 313 -9.97 -26.56 -10.11
C ASP A 313 -9.35 -25.25 -9.54
N PRO A 314 -8.05 -24.97 -9.77
CA PRO A 314 -7.39 -23.79 -9.26
C PRO A 314 -7.94 -22.48 -9.84
N VAL A 315 -8.43 -22.48 -11.09
CA VAL A 315 -9.04 -21.31 -11.71
C VAL A 315 -10.34 -20.97 -11.00
N GLN A 316 -11.17 -21.97 -10.72
CA GLN A 316 -12.42 -21.75 -10.00
C GLN A 316 -12.18 -21.28 -8.55
N LYS A 317 -11.16 -21.78 -7.88
CA LYS A 317 -10.76 -21.28 -6.57
C LYS A 317 -10.35 -19.81 -6.61
N ALA A 318 -9.41 -19.44 -7.51
CA ALA A 318 -8.96 -18.07 -7.70
C ALA A 318 -10.13 -17.14 -8.08
N LYS A 319 -11.00 -17.59 -8.99
CA LYS A 319 -12.18 -16.84 -9.41
C LYS A 319 -13.15 -16.59 -8.25
N ARG A 320 -13.39 -17.59 -7.42
CA ARG A 320 -14.26 -17.43 -6.24
C ARG A 320 -13.68 -16.45 -5.22
N ILE A 321 -12.37 -16.44 -5.05
CA ILE A 321 -11.66 -15.47 -4.20
C ILE A 321 -11.77 -14.07 -4.81
N TYR A 322 -11.53 -13.94 -6.12
CA TYR A 322 -11.68 -12.68 -6.85
C TYR A 322 -13.10 -12.12 -6.76
N ASP A 323 -14.12 -12.98 -6.96
CA ASP A 323 -15.53 -12.59 -6.81
C ASP A 323 -15.83 -12.12 -5.38
N TYR A 324 -15.28 -12.80 -4.36
CA TYR A 324 -15.44 -12.36 -2.98
C TYR A 324 -14.91 -10.95 -2.79
N VAL A 325 -13.68 -10.66 -3.23
CA VAL A 325 -13.08 -9.36 -3.06
C VAL A 325 -13.81 -8.30 -3.89
N THR A 326 -14.05 -8.54 -5.17
CA THR A 326 -14.62 -7.52 -6.08
C THR A 326 -16.10 -7.22 -5.85
N LEU A 327 -16.87 -8.17 -5.31
CA LEU A 327 -18.31 -8.01 -5.11
C LEU A 327 -18.70 -7.67 -3.65
N ASN A 328 -17.81 -7.90 -2.69
CA ASN A 328 -18.14 -7.72 -1.26
C ASN A 328 -17.28 -6.71 -0.55
N VAL A 329 -16.10 -6.32 -1.10
CA VAL A 329 -15.26 -5.29 -0.50
C VAL A 329 -15.60 -3.93 -1.13
N HIS A 330 -15.89 -2.97 -0.27
CA HIS A 330 -16.14 -1.58 -0.68
C HIS A 330 -14.82 -0.80 -0.67
N TYR A 331 -14.59 -0.02 -1.73
CA TYR A 331 -13.41 0.85 -1.77
C TYR A 331 -13.48 1.87 -0.64
N HIS A 332 -12.39 2.02 0.09
CA HIS A 332 -12.29 2.90 1.23
C HIS A 332 -10.82 3.27 1.42
N PHE A 333 -10.51 4.56 1.40
CA PHE A 333 -9.14 5.01 1.66
C PHE A 333 -8.69 4.54 3.03
N GLN A 334 -7.50 3.98 3.08
CA GLN A 334 -6.97 3.33 4.27
C GLN A 334 -5.95 4.24 4.98
N PRO A 335 -5.75 4.06 6.30
CA PRO A 335 -4.55 4.57 6.96
C PRO A 335 -3.30 4.00 6.28
N PRO A 336 -2.14 4.69 6.36
CA PRO A 336 -0.88 4.12 5.90
C PRO A 336 -0.69 2.67 6.42
N TYR A 337 -0.27 1.76 5.56
CA TYR A 337 -0.18 0.33 5.91
C TYR A 337 0.76 0.08 7.09
N PHE A 338 1.77 0.95 7.27
CA PHE A 338 2.66 0.91 8.43
C PHE A 338 1.94 0.97 9.78
N VAL A 339 0.83 1.72 9.89
CA VAL A 339 0.09 1.87 11.16
C VAL A 339 -0.99 0.82 11.38
N GLN A 340 -1.10 -0.15 10.47
CA GLN A 340 -2.06 -1.26 10.52
C GLN A 340 -1.36 -2.57 10.87
N GLU A 341 -1.97 -3.40 11.71
CA GLU A 341 -1.39 -4.67 12.16
C GLU A 341 -1.41 -5.73 11.05
N ASN A 342 -2.55 -5.92 10.39
CA ASN A 342 -2.73 -6.84 9.27
C ASN A 342 -3.83 -6.33 8.35
N ILE A 343 -3.44 -5.80 7.20
CA ILE A 343 -4.38 -5.20 6.23
C ILE A 343 -5.32 -6.23 5.61
N SER A 344 -4.86 -7.47 5.40
CA SER A 344 -5.67 -8.53 4.79
C SER A 344 -6.76 -9.04 5.73
N ASP A 345 -6.45 -9.28 7.01
CA ASP A 345 -7.42 -9.72 8.01
C ASP A 345 -8.44 -8.61 8.31
N ALA A 346 -7.96 -7.36 8.43
CA ALA A 346 -8.82 -6.19 8.62
C ALA A 346 -9.81 -6.02 7.46
N CYS A 347 -9.36 -6.13 6.21
CA CYS A 347 -10.21 -6.07 5.03
C CYS A 347 -11.25 -7.20 5.00
N ALA A 348 -10.83 -8.43 5.22
CA ALA A 348 -11.71 -9.58 5.18
C ALA A 348 -12.84 -9.49 6.22
N ARG A 349 -12.57 -8.87 7.38
CA ARG A 349 -13.58 -8.65 8.44
C ARG A 349 -14.46 -7.44 8.18
N SER A 350 -13.86 -6.29 7.82
CA SER A 350 -14.57 -5.03 7.64
C SER A 350 -15.27 -4.93 6.27
N ARG A 351 -14.80 -5.66 5.27
CA ARG A 351 -15.15 -5.54 3.86
C ARG A 351 -14.87 -4.14 3.31
N ARG A 352 -13.80 -3.52 3.78
CA ARG A 352 -13.32 -2.21 3.36
C ARG A 352 -11.85 -2.29 3.02
N GLY A 353 -11.44 -1.64 1.93
CA GLY A 353 -10.05 -1.61 1.51
C GLY A 353 -9.84 -0.70 0.31
N ASP A 354 -8.62 -0.19 0.18
CA ASP A 354 -8.14 0.44 -1.05
C ASP A 354 -7.53 -0.61 -2.01
N CYS A 355 -6.83 -0.16 -3.04
CA CYS A 355 -6.26 -1.07 -4.05
C CYS A 355 -5.29 -2.07 -3.44
N GLY A 356 -4.36 -1.62 -2.58
CA GLY A 356 -3.36 -2.49 -1.99
C GLY A 356 -3.95 -3.46 -0.96
N VAL A 357 -4.87 -2.99 -0.13
CA VAL A 357 -5.57 -3.83 0.84
C VAL A 357 -6.41 -4.92 0.14
N MET A 358 -7.07 -4.59 -0.97
CA MET A 358 -7.81 -5.56 -1.78
C MET A 358 -6.87 -6.56 -2.47
N ALA A 359 -5.73 -6.08 -3.00
CA ALA A 359 -4.70 -6.94 -3.60
C ALA A 359 -4.10 -7.90 -2.56
N ALA A 360 -3.70 -7.42 -1.39
CA ALA A 360 -3.18 -8.24 -0.29
C ALA A 360 -4.19 -9.30 0.17
N THR A 361 -5.48 -8.95 0.27
CA THR A 361 -6.55 -9.89 0.63
C THR A 361 -6.70 -10.99 -0.42
N PHE A 362 -6.66 -10.66 -1.71
CA PHE A 362 -6.67 -11.66 -2.78
C PHE A 362 -5.45 -12.58 -2.70
N ILE A 363 -4.25 -12.01 -2.53
CA ILE A 363 -2.99 -12.75 -2.46
C ILE A 363 -3.01 -13.74 -1.30
N VAL A 364 -3.35 -13.30 -0.09
CA VAL A 364 -3.33 -14.16 1.10
C VAL A 364 -4.33 -15.30 0.98
N LEU A 365 -5.53 -15.05 0.46
CA LEU A 365 -6.55 -16.08 0.25
C LEU A 365 -6.12 -17.08 -0.84
N CYS A 366 -5.49 -16.63 -1.93
CA CYS A 366 -4.91 -17.50 -2.96
C CYS A 366 -3.79 -18.38 -2.39
N ARG A 367 -2.85 -17.81 -1.64
CA ARG A 367 -1.76 -18.56 -1.00
C ARG A 367 -2.29 -19.64 -0.04
N ILE A 368 -3.28 -19.32 0.80
CA ILE A 368 -3.94 -20.29 1.68
C ILE A 368 -4.61 -21.41 0.87
N ALA A 369 -5.17 -21.09 -0.30
CA ALA A 369 -5.80 -22.07 -1.19
C ALA A 369 -4.80 -22.88 -2.03
N GLY A 370 -3.48 -22.67 -1.84
CA GLY A 370 -2.39 -23.33 -2.56
C GLY A 370 -2.15 -22.78 -3.97
N ILE A 371 -2.56 -21.55 -4.25
CA ILE A 371 -2.33 -20.86 -5.53
C ILE A 371 -1.20 -19.85 -5.33
N PRO A 372 -0.08 -19.97 -6.08
CA PRO A 372 0.99 -18.99 -6.03
C PRO A 372 0.48 -17.58 -6.32
N ALA A 373 0.81 -16.62 -5.48
CA ALA A 373 0.37 -15.23 -5.68
C ALA A 373 1.41 -14.25 -5.14
N GLN A 374 1.58 -13.12 -5.85
CA GLN A 374 2.56 -12.09 -5.57
C GLN A 374 1.93 -10.69 -5.60
N TRP A 375 2.59 -9.74 -4.95
CA TRP A 375 2.31 -8.32 -5.01
C TRP A 375 3.03 -7.67 -6.18
N GLN A 376 2.37 -6.72 -6.83
CA GLN A 376 3.00 -5.78 -7.75
C GLN A 376 2.34 -4.40 -7.59
N SER A 377 3.14 -3.34 -7.64
CA SER A 377 2.64 -1.97 -7.48
C SER A 377 3.51 -0.94 -8.19
N GLY A 378 3.00 0.28 -8.21
CA GLY A 378 3.63 1.44 -8.80
C GLY A 378 2.58 2.51 -9.08
N LEU A 379 2.39 2.86 -10.36
CA LEU A 379 1.43 3.88 -10.75
C LEU A 379 0.41 3.36 -11.76
N VAL A 380 -0.81 3.89 -11.69
CA VAL A 380 -1.63 4.08 -12.87
C VAL A 380 -1.08 5.32 -13.57
N ALA A 381 -0.70 5.17 -14.85
CA ALA A 381 -0.07 6.21 -15.65
C ALA A 381 -0.95 6.50 -16.89
N ARG A 382 -2.08 7.20 -16.65
CA ARG A 382 -3.04 7.59 -17.68
C ARG A 382 -2.60 8.87 -18.39
N PRO A 383 -3.02 9.13 -19.62
CA PRO A 383 -2.72 10.42 -20.28
C PRO A 383 -3.09 11.65 -19.43
N GLU A 384 -4.16 11.53 -18.63
CA GLU A 384 -4.73 12.62 -17.85
C GLU A 384 -4.12 12.73 -16.43
N LEU A 385 -3.64 11.60 -15.90
CA LEU A 385 -3.27 11.50 -14.48
C LEU A 385 -2.32 10.35 -14.21
N ALA A 386 -1.30 10.59 -13.40
CA ALA A 386 -0.55 9.55 -12.70
C ALA A 386 -1.02 9.46 -11.24
N GLY A 387 -1.14 8.25 -10.72
CA GLY A 387 -1.53 8.01 -9.32
C GLY A 387 -1.04 6.67 -8.81
N CYS A 388 -0.85 6.56 -7.49
CA CYS A 388 -0.46 5.32 -6.83
C CYS A 388 -1.46 4.19 -7.10
N HIS A 389 -0.96 2.98 -7.34
CA HIS A 389 -1.83 1.83 -7.54
C HIS A 389 -1.13 0.49 -7.29
N ASP A 390 -1.92 -0.45 -6.78
CA ASP A 390 -1.52 -1.79 -6.40
C ASP A 390 -2.41 -2.83 -7.05
N TRP A 391 -1.83 -3.99 -7.37
CA TRP A 391 -2.54 -5.14 -7.90
C TRP A 391 -1.85 -6.44 -7.51
N ALA A 392 -2.56 -7.54 -7.69
CA ALA A 392 -2.03 -8.87 -7.45
C ALA A 392 -1.60 -9.55 -8.75
N MET A 393 -0.69 -10.51 -8.61
CA MET A 393 -0.38 -11.54 -9.60
C MET A 393 -0.71 -12.89 -9.00
N PHE A 394 -1.14 -13.85 -9.84
CA PHE A 394 -1.36 -15.24 -9.45
C PHE A 394 -0.92 -16.18 -10.58
N TYR A 395 -0.51 -17.37 -10.22
CA TYR A 395 0.04 -18.35 -11.18
C TYR A 395 -0.82 -19.59 -11.26
N ILE A 396 -1.17 -19.99 -12.48
CA ILE A 396 -1.81 -21.29 -12.77
C ILE A 396 -1.22 -21.85 -14.06
N ALA A 397 -0.64 -23.07 -14.00
CA ALA A 397 -0.17 -23.76 -15.20
C ALA A 397 -1.36 -24.27 -16.05
N PRO A 398 -1.28 -24.22 -17.40
CA PRO A 398 -0.12 -23.82 -18.22
C PRO A 398 -0.06 -22.32 -18.53
N MET A 399 -1.01 -21.49 -18.04
CA MET A 399 -1.14 -20.07 -18.39
C MET A 399 0.03 -19.22 -17.83
N GLY A 400 0.68 -19.65 -16.74
CA GLY A 400 1.74 -18.89 -16.12
C GLY A 400 1.22 -17.79 -15.18
N TRP A 401 2.01 -16.72 -15.01
CA TRP A 401 1.63 -15.57 -14.22
C TRP A 401 0.55 -14.74 -14.92
N MET A 402 -0.52 -14.51 -14.21
CA MET A 402 -1.65 -13.65 -14.59
C MET A 402 -1.87 -12.56 -13.56
N TYR A 403 -2.71 -11.60 -13.86
CA TYR A 403 -2.95 -10.45 -13.00
C TYR A 403 -4.35 -10.46 -12.39
N ALA A 404 -4.50 -9.85 -11.21
CA ALA A 404 -5.79 -9.58 -10.61
C ALA A 404 -5.79 -8.15 -10.03
N ASP A 405 -6.46 -7.23 -10.73
CA ASP A 405 -6.74 -5.90 -10.20
C ASP A 405 -8.14 -5.91 -9.56
N CYS A 406 -8.16 -6.19 -8.25
CA CYS A 406 -9.40 -6.34 -7.50
C CYS A 406 -10.16 -5.01 -7.37
N SER A 407 -9.47 -3.88 -7.27
CA SER A 407 -10.11 -2.57 -7.11
C SER A 407 -10.70 -2.05 -8.42
N ALA A 408 -10.01 -2.24 -9.55
CA ALA A 408 -10.56 -1.98 -10.87
C ALA A 408 -11.77 -2.90 -11.14
N GLY A 409 -11.64 -4.20 -10.85
CA GLY A 409 -12.74 -5.15 -10.96
C GLY A 409 -13.95 -4.77 -10.11
N ALA A 410 -13.75 -4.33 -8.86
CA ALA A 410 -14.83 -3.85 -8.00
C ALA A 410 -15.49 -2.57 -8.55
N SER A 411 -14.73 -1.68 -9.18
CA SER A 411 -15.27 -0.50 -9.85
C SER A 411 -16.15 -0.88 -11.04
N MET A 412 -15.70 -1.87 -11.83
CA MET A 412 -16.49 -2.40 -12.96
C MET A 412 -17.76 -3.10 -12.50
N ALA A 413 -17.70 -3.87 -11.40
CA ALA A 413 -18.89 -4.49 -10.80
C ALA A 413 -19.94 -3.42 -10.43
N ARG A 414 -19.52 -2.34 -9.79
CA ARG A 414 -20.42 -1.22 -9.42
C ARG A 414 -20.99 -0.50 -10.65
N ALA A 415 -20.22 -0.40 -11.72
CA ALA A 415 -20.67 0.15 -13.00
C ALA A 415 -21.59 -0.80 -13.81
N GLY A 416 -21.80 -2.03 -13.34
CA GLY A 416 -22.57 -3.05 -14.06
C GLY A 416 -21.84 -3.63 -15.29
N ASN A 417 -20.53 -3.41 -15.41
CA ASN A 417 -19.73 -3.88 -16.54
C ASN A 417 -19.02 -5.19 -16.20
N GLU A 418 -19.73 -6.30 -16.34
CA GLU A 418 -19.21 -7.62 -16.00
C GLU A 418 -18.06 -8.06 -16.92
N THR A 419 -18.07 -7.68 -18.20
CA THR A 419 -16.99 -7.99 -19.15
C THR A 419 -15.67 -7.39 -18.67
N MET A 420 -15.68 -6.12 -18.31
CA MET A 420 -14.47 -5.46 -17.80
C MET A 420 -14.09 -5.90 -16.39
N ARG A 421 -15.06 -6.27 -15.55
CA ARG A 421 -14.77 -6.91 -14.27
C ARG A 421 -13.98 -8.20 -14.45
N LEU A 422 -14.39 -9.04 -15.39
CA LEU A 422 -13.72 -10.30 -15.70
C LEU A 422 -12.42 -10.11 -16.49
N HIS A 423 -12.27 -9.00 -17.23
CA HIS A 423 -10.99 -8.64 -17.81
C HIS A 423 -9.89 -8.53 -16.74
N TYR A 424 -10.17 -7.87 -15.63
CA TYR A 424 -9.22 -7.72 -14.52
C TYR A 424 -9.02 -9.00 -13.67
N PHE A 425 -9.59 -10.12 -14.08
CA PHE A 425 -9.26 -11.47 -13.62
C PHE A 425 -8.45 -12.20 -14.72
N GLY A 426 -7.17 -12.02 -14.70
CA GLY A 426 -6.20 -12.54 -15.67
C GLY A 426 -5.37 -11.46 -16.34
N ASN A 427 -5.90 -10.24 -16.48
CA ASN A 427 -5.32 -9.20 -17.32
C ASN A 427 -5.21 -7.85 -16.59
N LEU A 428 -4.36 -6.96 -17.14
CA LEU A 428 -4.31 -5.53 -16.84
C LEU A 428 -4.56 -4.71 -18.11
N ASP A 429 -4.72 -3.41 -17.95
CA ASP A 429 -4.61 -2.41 -19.01
C ASP A 429 -3.16 -1.95 -19.20
N THR A 430 -2.88 -1.13 -20.22
CA THR A 430 -1.53 -0.63 -20.52
C THR A 430 -1.14 0.63 -19.76
N ASP A 431 -2.06 1.21 -18.98
CA ASP A 431 -1.81 2.44 -18.22
C ASP A 431 -1.15 2.12 -16.86
N ARG A 432 -0.06 1.33 -16.89
CA ARG A 432 0.65 0.87 -15.69
C ARG A 432 2.13 1.21 -15.74
N MET A 433 2.66 1.61 -14.58
CA MET A 433 4.10 1.66 -14.30
C MET A 433 4.41 0.77 -13.13
N VAL A 434 5.15 -0.29 -13.36
CA VAL A 434 5.62 -1.18 -12.30
C VAL A 434 6.90 -0.59 -11.70
N ALA A 435 6.89 -0.29 -10.41
CA ALA A 435 8.08 0.09 -9.65
C ALA A 435 8.49 -0.99 -8.64
N ASN A 436 7.50 -1.70 -8.09
CA ASN A 436 7.67 -2.69 -7.04
C ASN A 436 7.19 -4.06 -7.51
N ARG A 437 8.06 -5.05 -7.40
CA ARG A 437 7.83 -6.45 -7.77
C ARG A 437 7.67 -7.37 -6.55
N ALA A 438 7.85 -6.83 -5.36
CA ALA A 438 7.72 -7.56 -4.11
C ALA A 438 7.24 -6.63 -2.99
N LEU A 439 6.40 -7.18 -2.11
CA LEU A 439 5.94 -6.52 -0.89
C LEU A 439 7.07 -6.48 0.15
N CYS A 440 7.20 -5.36 0.86
CA CYS A 440 8.13 -5.18 1.98
C CYS A 440 9.62 -5.46 1.64
N ALA A 441 10.02 -5.27 0.39
CA ALA A 441 11.42 -5.47 0.01
C ALA A 441 12.29 -4.28 0.45
N PRO A 442 13.55 -4.52 0.86
CA PRO A 442 14.47 -3.46 1.24
C PRO A 442 14.89 -2.63 0.03
N PHE A 443 15.30 -1.39 0.28
CA PHE A 443 16.01 -0.57 -0.70
C PHE A 443 17.49 -0.94 -0.80
N ASP A 444 18.09 -0.58 -1.93
CA ASP A 444 19.53 -0.54 -2.11
C ASP A 444 19.94 0.87 -2.56
N PRO A 445 20.70 1.62 -1.75
CA PRO A 445 21.11 1.33 -0.38
C PRO A 445 19.92 1.38 0.62
N PRO A 446 20.00 0.67 1.77
CA PRO A 446 18.89 0.62 2.73
C PRO A 446 18.71 1.95 3.48
N MET A 447 17.48 2.23 3.92
CA MET A 447 17.20 3.33 4.84
C MET A 447 17.77 3.06 6.23
N CYS A 448 18.11 4.13 6.94
CA CYS A 448 18.54 4.09 8.35
C CYS A 448 17.39 4.24 9.33
N ALA A 449 16.24 4.73 8.87
CA ALA A 449 15.02 4.95 9.65
C ALA A 449 13.85 4.10 9.12
N PHE A 450 12.74 4.10 9.84
CA PHE A 450 11.49 3.52 9.34
C PHE A 450 11.00 4.28 8.11
N ARG A 451 10.64 3.54 7.09
CA ARG A 451 10.05 4.07 5.87
C ARG A 451 8.68 4.71 6.14
N ALA A 452 8.28 5.65 5.28
CA ALA A 452 6.92 6.16 5.26
C ALA A 452 5.94 5.04 4.92
N ASP A 453 6.26 4.25 3.89
CA ASP A 453 5.57 3.02 3.55
C ASP A 453 6.59 1.85 3.40
N PRO A 454 6.64 0.90 4.37
CA PRO A 454 7.52 -0.23 4.28
C PRO A 454 7.03 -1.31 3.31
N CYS A 455 5.77 -1.26 2.87
CA CYS A 455 5.18 -2.28 2.01
C CYS A 455 5.68 -2.17 0.59
N ASP A 456 5.65 -0.95 0.04
CA ASP A 456 6.14 -0.67 -1.30
C ASP A 456 6.70 0.77 -1.43
N ASN A 457 7.05 1.18 -2.65
CA ASN A 457 7.54 2.53 -2.91
C ASN A 457 6.93 3.04 -4.22
N GLN A 458 5.87 3.81 -4.12
CA GLN A 458 5.16 4.34 -5.28
C GLN A 458 5.56 5.78 -5.61
N VAL A 459 5.90 6.58 -4.61
CA VAL A 459 6.17 8.02 -4.77
C VAL A 459 7.54 8.46 -4.27
N GLY A 460 8.21 7.64 -3.48
CA GLY A 460 9.53 7.89 -2.95
C GLY A 460 9.58 8.04 -1.43
N GLU A 461 10.81 8.02 -0.90
CA GLU A 461 11.11 8.11 0.54
C GLU A 461 12.21 9.12 0.79
N VAL A 462 12.17 9.81 1.92
CA VAL A 462 13.16 10.80 2.34
C VAL A 462 13.57 10.57 3.78
N GLU A 463 14.87 10.58 4.04
CA GLU A 463 15.46 10.75 5.37
C GLU A 463 16.12 12.11 5.48
N ALA A 464 15.95 12.77 6.63
CA ALA A 464 16.66 13.97 7.00
C ALA A 464 17.36 13.76 8.34
N ASP A 465 18.68 13.91 8.38
CA ASP A 465 19.53 13.68 9.58
C ASP A 465 19.22 12.32 10.27
N GLY A 466 18.97 11.26 9.47
CA GLY A 466 18.69 9.92 9.96
C GLY A 466 17.26 9.71 10.48
N VAL A 467 16.34 10.64 10.22
CA VAL A 467 14.92 10.53 10.55
C VAL A 467 14.11 10.36 9.27
N GLY A 468 13.30 9.30 9.20
CA GLY A 468 12.37 9.09 8.08
C GLY A 468 11.23 10.10 8.10
N LEU A 469 10.98 10.73 6.97
CA LEU A 469 9.91 11.71 6.80
C LEU A 469 8.66 11.05 6.20
N TYR A 470 7.47 11.56 6.56
CA TYR A 470 6.21 11.02 6.05
C TYR A 470 5.09 12.07 6.08
N GLY A 471 3.97 11.79 5.38
CA GLY A 471 2.83 12.68 5.31
C GLY A 471 3.18 14.05 4.72
N GLU A 472 2.72 15.12 5.35
CA GLU A 472 2.94 16.50 4.90
C GLU A 472 4.40 16.99 4.94
N GLN A 473 5.30 16.19 5.51
CA GLN A 473 6.74 16.52 5.52
C GLN A 473 7.41 16.29 4.16
N VAL A 474 6.76 15.53 3.27
CA VAL A 474 7.28 15.15 1.95
C VAL A 474 6.36 15.69 0.87
N VAL A 475 6.95 16.21 -0.20
CA VAL A 475 6.23 16.66 -1.40
C VAL A 475 6.68 15.82 -2.57
N THR A 476 5.70 15.23 -3.26
CA THR A 476 5.91 14.37 -4.43
C THR A 476 5.25 14.94 -5.67
N GLU A 477 5.77 14.61 -6.83
CA GLU A 477 5.23 15.01 -8.13
C GLU A 477 5.32 13.81 -9.09
N GLN A 478 4.21 13.51 -9.77
CA GLN A 478 4.16 12.59 -10.90
C GLN A 478 3.41 13.27 -12.03
N LYS A 479 4.04 13.38 -13.21
CA LYS A 479 3.46 14.03 -14.37
C LYS A 479 3.69 13.21 -15.63
N ILE A 480 2.63 12.88 -16.34
CA ILE A 480 2.72 12.28 -17.67
C ILE A 480 3.13 13.37 -18.65
N LEU A 481 4.25 13.17 -19.32
CA LEU A 481 4.78 14.08 -20.35
C LEU A 481 4.31 13.65 -21.74
N GLU A 482 4.28 12.34 -21.98
CA GLU A 482 3.82 11.75 -23.24
C GLU A 482 3.19 10.39 -22.96
N HIS A 483 2.10 10.09 -23.63
CA HIS A 483 1.44 8.80 -23.58
C HIS A 483 0.93 8.44 -24.97
N ARG A 484 1.36 7.29 -25.50
CA ARG A 484 1.02 6.84 -26.84
C ARG A 484 0.62 5.37 -26.83
N TYR A 485 -0.63 5.07 -27.17
CA TYR A 485 -1.09 3.70 -27.45
C TYR A 485 -0.48 3.20 -28.77
N LEU A 486 -0.06 1.90 -28.83
CA LEU A 486 0.66 1.29 -29.95
C LEU A 486 -0.18 0.23 -30.66
#